data_5c8463494e7a5ccc2b17e1e8fe569dc0
#
_entry.id   5c8463494e7a5ccc2b17e1e8fe569dc0
#
_cell.length_a   1.000
_cell.length_b   1.000
_cell.length_c   1.000
_cell.angle_alpha   90.00
_cell.angle_beta   90.00
_cell.angle_gamma   90.00
#
_symmetry.space_group_name_H-M   'P 1'
#
loop_
_entity.id
_entity.type
_entity.pdbx_description
1 polymer ?
#
loop_
_entity_poly.entity_id
_entity_poly.type
_entity_poly.pdbx_seq_one_letter_code
_entity_poly.pdbx_strand_id
1 'polypeptide(L)'
;MKINFNHPYHLVDYSPWPLTGAIGTMTLVTGMVKWFHNFNINLLMIGYLIIILTMYQWWRDICREGTLQGKHTILVTKGLRWGMILFIVSEILFFVSFFWAFFHSSLSPNIEIGSTWPPTGIMTFNPFQIPLLNTIILISSGVTITWAHHAMMENNYSQCTKGLFLTIMLGIYFTILQAYEYLEAPFTIADSIYGSTFFMATGFHGLHVMIGTMFLIICLIRHLNEHFSSNHHFGFEAAAWYWHFVDVVWLFLYISIYWWGN
;
A
#
# COMPACT_ATOMS: atom_id res chain seq x y z
N MET A 1 27.39 25.89 -6.12
CA MET A 1 27.69 26.39 -4.75
C MET A 1 27.66 25.19 -3.80
N LYS A 2 28.76 24.73 -3.20
CA LYS A 2 28.76 23.74 -2.14
C LYS A 2 28.21 24.42 -0.89
N ILE A 3 26.96 24.13 -0.52
CA ILE A 3 26.43 24.54 0.76
C ILE A 3 27.15 23.67 1.81
N ASN A 4 28.12 24.24 2.50
CA ASN A 4 28.77 23.58 3.63
C ASN A 4 27.77 23.61 4.78
N PHE A 5 27.05 22.50 5.00
CA PHE A 5 26.26 22.34 6.20
C PHE A 5 27.21 22.13 7.40
N ASN A 6 26.98 22.88 8.48
CA ASN A 6 27.76 22.73 9.72
C ASN A 6 27.40 21.45 10.51
N HIS A 7 26.38 20.70 10.05
CA HIS A 7 25.92 19.45 10.66
C HIS A 7 25.35 18.52 9.56
N PRO A 8 25.37 17.20 9.76
CA PRO A 8 24.91 16.22 8.77
C PRO A 8 23.39 15.96 8.80
N TYR A 9 22.63 16.67 9.60
CA TYR A 9 21.19 16.45 9.79
C TYR A 9 20.36 17.31 8.85
N HIS A 10 19.12 16.86 8.57
CA HIS A 10 18.13 17.63 7.83
C HIS A 10 17.29 18.44 8.81
N LEU A 11 17.52 19.75 8.86
CA LEU A 11 16.59 20.67 9.53
C LEU A 11 15.48 21.03 8.55
N VAL A 12 14.27 20.65 8.90
CA VAL A 12 13.09 20.89 8.06
C VAL A 12 12.69 22.36 8.15
N ASP A 13 12.46 23.01 7.00
CA ASP A 13 12.03 24.39 6.91
C ASP A 13 10.58 24.53 7.45
N TYR A 14 10.21 25.72 7.94
CA TYR A 14 8.85 26.00 8.39
C TYR A 14 7.86 25.82 7.23
N SER A 15 6.78 25.07 7.46
CA SER A 15 5.75 24.79 6.47
C SER A 15 4.36 24.74 7.12
N PRO A 16 3.29 25.08 6.38
CA PRO A 16 1.92 25.01 6.89
C PRO A 16 1.33 23.59 6.88
N TRP A 17 2.02 22.60 6.29
CA TRP A 17 1.47 21.28 6.00
C TRP A 17 1.04 20.48 7.23
N PRO A 18 1.76 20.48 8.36
CA PRO A 18 1.30 19.81 9.56
C PRO A 18 -0.01 20.37 10.10
N LEU A 19 -0.17 21.71 10.07
CA LEU A 19 -1.40 22.37 10.52
C LEU A 19 -2.58 22.06 9.57
N THR A 20 -2.39 22.20 8.26
CA THR A 20 -3.43 21.91 7.29
C THR A 20 -3.81 20.43 7.28
N GLY A 21 -2.84 19.53 7.50
CA GLY A 21 -3.09 18.11 7.68
C GLY A 21 -3.92 17.79 8.91
N ALA A 22 -3.61 18.43 10.05
CA ALA A 22 -4.38 18.26 11.29
C ALA A 22 -5.82 18.76 11.14
N ILE A 23 -6.02 19.94 10.54
CA ILE A 23 -7.36 20.48 10.26
C ILE A 23 -8.12 19.57 9.27
N GLY A 24 -7.45 19.12 8.21
CA GLY A 24 -8.03 18.24 7.20
C GLY A 24 -8.50 16.90 7.78
N THR A 25 -7.68 16.25 8.62
CA THR A 25 -8.05 14.99 9.29
C THR A 25 -9.18 15.18 10.29
N MET A 26 -9.17 16.25 11.09
CA MET A 26 -10.28 16.58 11.99
C MET A 26 -11.58 16.79 11.22
N THR A 27 -11.53 17.55 10.11
CA THR A 27 -12.71 17.82 9.26
C THR A 27 -13.22 16.53 8.62
N LEU A 28 -12.33 15.64 8.18
CA LEU A 28 -12.69 14.35 7.58
C LEU A 28 -13.40 13.45 8.60
N VAL A 29 -12.82 13.28 9.79
CA VAL A 29 -13.38 12.39 10.83
C VAL A 29 -14.73 12.92 11.34
N THR A 30 -14.85 14.23 11.61
CA THR A 30 -16.13 14.85 11.99
C THR A 30 -17.16 14.77 10.84
N GLY A 31 -16.70 14.89 9.60
CA GLY A 31 -17.52 14.70 8.41
C GLY A 31 -18.04 13.26 8.27
N MET A 32 -17.23 12.26 8.63
CA MET A 32 -17.62 10.85 8.65
C MET A 32 -18.72 10.61 9.68
N VAL A 33 -18.57 11.12 10.91
CA VAL A 33 -19.61 11.06 11.93
C VAL A 33 -20.90 11.71 11.47
N LYS A 34 -20.82 12.92 10.87
CA LYS A 34 -21.99 13.60 10.33
C LYS A 34 -22.65 12.82 9.20
N TRP A 35 -21.89 12.13 8.38
CA TRP A 35 -22.44 11.28 7.33
C TRP A 35 -23.18 10.08 7.92
N PHE A 36 -22.65 9.40 8.89
CA PHE A 36 -23.31 8.24 9.54
C PHE A 36 -24.62 8.60 10.25
N HIS A 37 -24.68 9.80 10.87
CA HIS A 37 -25.87 10.21 11.62
C HIS A 37 -26.90 11.02 10.82
N ASN A 38 -26.44 11.85 9.88
CA ASN A 38 -27.29 12.81 9.16
C ASN A 38 -27.31 12.62 7.64
N PHE A 39 -26.63 11.56 7.12
CA PHE A 39 -26.46 11.29 5.69
C PHE A 39 -25.94 12.49 4.86
N ASN A 40 -25.22 13.43 5.49
CA ASN A 40 -24.65 14.60 4.84
C ASN A 40 -23.16 14.44 4.60
N ILE A 41 -22.76 14.32 3.34
CA ILE A 41 -21.39 14.02 2.91
C ILE A 41 -20.50 15.29 2.73
N ASN A 42 -21.08 16.50 2.75
CA ASN A 42 -20.36 17.72 2.35
C ASN A 42 -19.09 17.97 3.17
N LEU A 43 -19.17 17.81 4.51
CA LEU A 43 -18.04 18.04 5.39
C LEU A 43 -16.94 16.98 5.18
N LEU A 44 -17.33 15.73 4.94
CA LEU A 44 -16.42 14.64 4.60
C LEU A 44 -15.62 14.96 3.32
N MET A 45 -16.30 15.42 2.27
CA MET A 45 -15.67 15.77 1.00
C MET A 45 -14.69 16.94 1.13
N ILE A 46 -15.04 17.96 1.93
CA ILE A 46 -14.13 19.07 2.22
C ILE A 46 -12.88 18.58 2.94
N GLY A 47 -13.04 17.75 3.98
CA GLY A 47 -11.91 17.16 4.71
C GLY A 47 -10.99 16.34 3.80
N TYR A 48 -11.59 15.51 2.93
CA TYR A 48 -10.86 14.70 1.96
C TYR A 48 -10.07 15.55 0.97
N LEU A 49 -10.68 16.64 0.45
CA LEU A 49 -10.01 17.58 -0.45
C LEU A 49 -8.81 18.27 0.22
N ILE A 50 -8.97 18.75 1.46
CA ILE A 50 -7.89 19.38 2.22
C ILE A 50 -6.73 18.41 2.41
N ILE A 51 -7.00 17.15 2.75
CA ILE A 51 -5.96 16.13 2.96
C ILE A 51 -5.21 15.84 1.66
N ILE A 52 -5.90 15.64 0.53
CA ILE A 52 -5.27 15.38 -0.76
C ILE A 52 -4.35 16.53 -1.17
N LEU A 53 -4.85 17.78 -1.07
CA LEU A 53 -4.06 18.96 -1.40
C LEU A 53 -2.84 19.11 -0.47
N THR A 54 -3.01 18.84 0.82
CA THR A 54 -1.91 18.86 1.79
C THR A 54 -0.86 17.80 1.48
N MET A 55 -1.27 16.55 1.22
CA MET A 55 -0.36 15.47 0.84
C MET A 55 0.44 15.80 -0.42
N TYR A 56 -0.23 16.30 -1.46
CA TYR A 56 0.43 16.68 -2.72
C TYR A 56 1.48 17.76 -2.49
N GLN A 57 1.15 18.83 -1.76
CA GLN A 57 2.06 19.93 -1.48
C GLN A 57 3.22 19.52 -0.59
N TRP A 58 2.95 18.73 0.45
CA TRP A 58 3.97 18.28 1.38
C TRP A 58 4.97 17.34 0.71
N TRP A 59 4.49 16.35 -0.02
CA TRP A 59 5.37 15.40 -0.72
C TRP A 59 6.14 16.06 -1.87
N ARG A 60 5.55 17.04 -2.54
CA ARG A 60 6.28 17.87 -3.51
C ARG A 60 7.46 18.56 -2.85
N ASP A 61 7.27 19.16 -1.69
CA ASP A 61 8.34 19.86 -0.98
C ASP A 61 9.41 18.89 -0.49
N ILE A 62 9.05 17.71 0.02
CA ILE A 62 10.01 16.64 0.36
C ILE A 62 10.85 16.24 -0.87
N CYS A 63 10.23 16.08 -2.03
CA CYS A 63 10.96 15.78 -3.27
C CYS A 63 11.94 16.89 -3.65
N ARG A 64 11.54 18.16 -3.50
CA ARG A 64 12.42 19.31 -3.76
C ARG A 64 13.61 19.37 -2.79
N GLU A 65 13.36 19.15 -1.52
CA GLU A 65 14.41 19.13 -0.50
C GLU A 65 15.40 17.98 -0.72
N GLY A 66 14.90 16.79 -1.06
CA GLY A 66 15.71 15.60 -1.28
C GLY A 66 16.52 15.62 -2.59
N THR A 67 15.95 16.13 -3.70
CA THR A 67 16.58 16.09 -5.02
C THR A 67 17.28 17.38 -5.41
N LEU A 68 16.68 18.55 -5.14
CA LEU A 68 17.19 19.83 -5.64
C LEU A 68 18.01 20.58 -4.59
N GLN A 69 17.71 20.46 -3.31
CA GLN A 69 18.38 21.19 -2.23
C GLN A 69 19.53 20.40 -1.58
N GLY A 70 19.69 19.11 -1.92
CA GLY A 70 20.79 18.28 -1.41
C GLY A 70 20.75 18.04 0.11
N LYS A 71 19.59 18.13 0.73
CA LYS A 71 19.42 17.91 2.19
C LYS A 71 19.53 16.44 2.61
N HIS A 72 19.62 15.51 1.67
CA HIS A 72 19.81 14.08 1.93
C HIS A 72 21.30 13.71 2.08
N THR A 73 21.84 13.93 3.26
CA THR A 73 23.19 13.44 3.62
C THR A 73 23.19 11.91 3.81
N ILE A 74 24.36 11.29 3.90
CA ILE A 74 24.52 9.85 4.15
C ILE A 74 23.82 9.42 5.45
N LEU A 75 23.89 10.24 6.50
CA LEU A 75 23.25 9.96 7.77
C LEU A 75 21.72 10.05 7.68
N VAL A 76 21.20 11.05 6.97
CA VAL A 76 19.77 11.23 6.71
C VAL A 76 19.21 10.07 5.91
N THR A 77 19.89 9.63 4.84
CA THR A 77 19.45 8.49 4.02
C THR A 77 19.42 7.18 4.82
N LYS A 78 20.40 6.95 5.72
CA LYS A 78 20.35 5.81 6.66
C LYS A 78 19.12 5.90 7.57
N GLY A 79 18.82 7.07 8.12
CA GLY A 79 17.63 7.29 8.96
C GLY A 79 16.33 7.04 8.20
N LEU A 80 16.22 7.49 6.95
CA LEU A 80 15.06 7.28 6.09
C LEU A 80 14.84 5.79 5.79
N ARG A 81 15.92 5.03 5.53
CA ARG A 81 15.84 3.57 5.33
C ARG A 81 15.33 2.86 6.58
N TRP A 82 15.84 3.18 7.77
CA TRP A 82 15.34 2.64 9.01
C TRP A 82 13.88 3.01 9.27
N GLY A 83 13.49 4.24 8.97
CA GLY A 83 12.11 4.68 9.05
C GLY A 83 11.18 3.85 8.17
N MET A 84 11.58 3.55 6.93
CA MET A 84 10.79 2.71 6.02
C MET A 84 10.68 1.26 6.51
N ILE A 85 11.78 0.69 7.03
CA ILE A 85 11.76 -0.66 7.61
C ILE A 85 10.79 -0.74 8.80
N LEU A 86 10.86 0.23 9.73
CA LEU A 86 9.96 0.28 10.89
C LEU A 86 8.50 0.48 10.47
N PHE A 87 8.25 1.27 9.44
CA PHE A 87 6.92 1.42 8.87
C PHE A 87 6.41 0.08 8.33
N ILE A 88 7.18 -0.64 7.52
CA ILE A 88 6.80 -1.97 7.01
C ILE A 88 6.55 -2.95 8.15
N VAL A 89 7.36 -2.94 9.21
CA VAL A 89 7.13 -3.78 10.40
C VAL A 89 5.79 -3.46 11.06
N SER A 90 5.42 -2.19 11.16
CA SER A 90 4.11 -1.80 11.71
C SER A 90 2.95 -2.32 10.86
N GLU A 91 3.08 -2.28 9.54
CA GLU A 91 2.09 -2.80 8.60
C GLU A 91 1.98 -4.34 8.66
N ILE A 92 3.11 -5.04 8.85
CA ILE A 92 3.10 -6.49 9.10
C ILE A 92 2.28 -6.81 10.35
N LEU A 93 2.50 -6.09 11.47
CA LEU A 93 1.76 -6.29 12.71
C LEU A 93 0.26 -5.98 12.55
N PHE A 94 -0.08 -5.01 11.72
CA PHE A 94 -1.46 -4.73 11.36
C PHE A 94 -2.11 -5.94 10.66
N PHE A 95 -1.46 -6.55 9.67
CA PHE A 95 -1.97 -7.76 9.00
C PHE A 95 -2.00 -8.98 9.91
N VAL A 96 -1.02 -9.14 10.80
CA VAL A 96 -1.01 -10.24 11.81
C VAL A 96 -2.31 -10.26 12.61
N SER A 97 -2.90 -9.11 12.94
CA SER A 97 -4.18 -9.05 13.67
C SER A 97 -5.35 -9.66 12.88
N PHE A 98 -5.40 -9.47 11.56
CA PHE A 98 -6.43 -10.08 10.71
C PHE A 98 -6.22 -11.58 10.52
N PHE A 99 -4.98 -12.02 10.34
CA PHE A 99 -4.64 -13.45 10.32
C PHE A 99 -4.98 -14.12 11.64
N TRP A 100 -4.70 -13.46 12.76
CA TRP A 100 -5.12 -13.97 14.08
C TRP A 100 -6.63 -14.13 14.15
N ALA A 101 -7.39 -13.11 13.79
CA ALA A 101 -8.87 -13.20 13.82
C ALA A 101 -9.39 -14.37 12.96
N PHE A 102 -8.79 -14.55 11.75
CA PHE A 102 -9.14 -15.65 10.86
C PHE A 102 -8.80 -17.00 11.48
N PHE A 103 -7.59 -17.23 11.95
CA PHE A 103 -7.17 -18.50 12.53
C PHE A 103 -7.85 -18.79 13.86
N HIS A 104 -8.10 -17.77 14.68
CA HIS A 104 -8.85 -17.95 15.91
C HIS A 104 -10.26 -18.50 15.64
N SER A 105 -10.91 -18.04 14.60
CA SER A 105 -12.27 -18.45 14.25
C SER A 105 -12.32 -19.78 13.49
N SER A 106 -11.30 -20.05 12.66
CA SER A 106 -11.26 -21.24 11.80
C SER A 106 -10.76 -22.50 12.51
N LEU A 107 -9.81 -22.36 13.44
CA LEU A 107 -9.25 -23.51 14.18
C LEU A 107 -10.17 -24.01 15.29
N SER A 108 -11.10 -23.19 15.78
CA SER A 108 -12.11 -23.55 16.78
C SER A 108 -13.46 -22.95 16.41
N PRO A 109 -14.16 -23.51 15.40
CA PRO A 109 -15.43 -23.00 14.95
C PRO A 109 -16.51 -23.09 16.03
N ASN A 110 -17.26 -22.01 16.24
CA ASN A 110 -18.35 -21.97 17.21
C ASN A 110 -19.51 -22.86 16.80
N ILE A 111 -20.29 -23.31 17.80
CA ILE A 111 -21.51 -24.14 17.60
C ILE A 111 -22.52 -23.40 16.72
N GLU A 112 -22.61 -22.08 16.84
CA GLU A 112 -23.55 -21.21 16.11
C GLU A 112 -23.35 -21.26 14.58
N ILE A 113 -22.12 -21.53 14.12
CA ILE A 113 -21.78 -21.67 12.69
C ILE A 113 -21.71 -23.13 12.23
N GLY A 114 -22.21 -24.07 13.05
CA GLY A 114 -22.28 -25.48 12.75
C GLY A 114 -21.05 -26.29 13.16
N SER A 115 -20.12 -25.71 13.96
CA SER A 115 -18.85 -26.33 14.39
C SER A 115 -17.99 -26.84 13.22
N THR A 116 -18.15 -26.24 12.03
CA THR A 116 -17.41 -26.58 10.80
C THR A 116 -16.79 -25.34 10.22
N TRP A 117 -15.70 -25.52 9.48
CA TRP A 117 -15.07 -24.46 8.69
C TRP A 117 -14.82 -24.96 7.27
N PRO A 118 -15.21 -24.22 6.24
CA PRO A 118 -16.03 -22.98 6.25
C PRO A 118 -17.41 -23.19 6.87
N PRO A 119 -18.08 -22.11 7.37
CA PRO A 119 -19.42 -22.19 7.94
C PRO A 119 -20.44 -22.80 6.97
N THR A 120 -21.41 -23.57 7.51
CA THR A 120 -22.46 -24.20 6.69
C THR A 120 -23.26 -23.15 5.91
N GLY A 121 -23.33 -23.31 4.58
CA GLY A 121 -24.08 -22.41 3.69
C GLY A 121 -23.21 -21.36 2.99
N ILE A 122 -21.92 -21.25 3.31
CA ILE A 122 -20.98 -20.38 2.57
C ILE A 122 -20.34 -21.17 1.44
N MET A 123 -20.48 -20.66 0.22
CA MET A 123 -19.74 -21.14 -0.93
C MET A 123 -18.45 -20.34 -1.10
N THR A 124 -17.32 -20.97 -0.83
CA THR A 124 -16.00 -20.35 -0.95
C THR A 124 -15.56 -20.22 -2.40
N PHE A 125 -14.58 -19.34 -2.68
CA PHE A 125 -13.97 -19.22 -3.99
C PHE A 125 -13.07 -20.42 -4.31
N ASN A 126 -13.06 -20.86 -5.57
CA ASN A 126 -12.09 -21.85 -6.03
C ASN A 126 -10.69 -21.20 -6.08
N PRO A 127 -9.72 -21.66 -5.25
CA PRO A 127 -8.38 -21.04 -5.19
C PRO A 127 -7.62 -21.13 -6.52
N PHE A 128 -7.90 -22.11 -7.37
CA PHE A 128 -7.20 -22.37 -8.63
C PHE A 128 -7.71 -21.54 -9.81
N GLN A 129 -8.63 -20.62 -9.61
CA GLN A 129 -9.16 -19.72 -10.64
C GLN A 129 -8.54 -18.31 -10.51
N ILE A 130 -9.37 -17.30 -10.31
CA ILE A 130 -8.92 -15.89 -10.20
C ILE A 130 -7.86 -15.69 -9.10
N PRO A 131 -7.96 -16.29 -7.89
CA PRO A 131 -6.95 -16.09 -6.87
C PRO A 131 -5.55 -16.58 -7.27
N LEU A 132 -5.45 -17.71 -7.99
CA LEU A 132 -4.17 -18.19 -8.53
C LEU A 132 -3.62 -17.24 -9.58
N LEU A 133 -4.48 -16.75 -10.50
CA LEU A 133 -4.07 -15.77 -11.50
C LEU A 133 -3.54 -14.48 -10.85
N ASN A 134 -4.22 -13.98 -9.83
CA ASN A 134 -3.79 -12.83 -9.04
C ASN A 134 -2.42 -13.07 -8.38
N THR A 135 -2.17 -14.27 -7.90
CA THR A 135 -0.87 -14.66 -7.34
C THR A 135 0.24 -14.60 -8.39
N ILE A 136 0.00 -15.14 -9.59
CA ILE A 136 0.97 -15.11 -10.70
C ILE A 136 1.26 -13.64 -11.11
N ILE A 137 0.23 -12.81 -11.18
CA ILE A 137 0.36 -11.39 -11.53
C ILE A 137 1.26 -10.65 -10.52
N LEU A 138 1.01 -10.81 -9.23
CA LEU A 138 1.81 -10.13 -8.21
C LEU A 138 3.25 -10.64 -8.19
N ILE A 139 3.49 -11.95 -8.19
CA ILE A 139 4.85 -12.49 -8.23
C ILE A 139 5.60 -11.97 -9.47
N SER A 140 4.96 -11.96 -10.64
CA SER A 140 5.58 -11.42 -11.85
C SER A 140 5.87 -9.91 -11.72
N SER A 141 5.02 -9.16 -11.02
CA SER A 141 5.25 -7.74 -10.75
C SER A 141 6.45 -7.52 -9.82
N GLY A 142 6.66 -8.43 -8.85
CA GLY A 142 7.86 -8.44 -7.99
C GLY A 142 9.15 -8.66 -8.80
N VAL A 143 9.12 -9.49 -9.84
CA VAL A 143 10.26 -9.67 -10.76
C VAL A 143 10.52 -8.40 -11.57
N THR A 144 9.46 -7.77 -12.11
CA THR A 144 9.63 -6.58 -12.94
C THR A 144 10.12 -5.36 -12.16
N ILE A 145 9.73 -5.18 -10.89
CA ILE A 145 10.28 -4.09 -10.06
C ILE A 145 11.73 -4.34 -9.67
N THR A 146 12.11 -5.59 -9.42
CA THR A 146 13.50 -5.96 -9.16
C THR A 146 14.37 -5.69 -10.39
N TRP A 147 13.89 -6.04 -11.58
CA TRP A 147 14.56 -5.67 -12.84
C TRP A 147 14.72 -4.15 -12.98
N ALA A 148 13.67 -3.37 -12.70
CA ALA A 148 13.74 -1.91 -12.73
C ALA A 148 14.80 -1.36 -11.76
N HIS A 149 14.92 -1.94 -10.56
CA HIS A 149 15.88 -1.52 -9.55
C HIS A 149 17.34 -1.79 -10.01
N HIS A 150 17.62 -2.97 -10.51
CA HIS A 150 18.95 -3.28 -11.06
C HIS A 150 19.31 -2.37 -12.25
N ALA A 151 18.36 -2.13 -13.17
CA ALA A 151 18.55 -1.22 -14.28
C ALA A 151 18.85 0.23 -13.83
N MET A 152 18.24 0.67 -12.71
CA MET A 152 18.51 1.99 -12.12
C MET A 152 19.93 2.08 -11.57
N MET A 153 20.41 1.04 -10.87
CA MET A 153 21.78 0.98 -10.35
C MET A 153 22.82 0.97 -11.48
N GLU A 154 22.51 0.36 -12.62
CA GLU A 154 23.35 0.30 -13.82
C GLU A 154 23.24 1.54 -14.72
N ASN A 155 22.43 2.55 -14.32
CA ASN A 155 22.14 3.74 -15.12
C ASN A 155 21.47 3.43 -16.47
N ASN A 156 20.75 2.32 -16.59
CA ASN A 156 20.01 1.96 -17.79
C ASN A 156 18.59 2.54 -17.74
N TYR A 157 18.45 3.78 -18.19
CA TYR A 157 17.18 4.52 -18.14
C TYR A 157 16.04 3.80 -18.83
N SER A 158 16.26 3.26 -20.04
CA SER A 158 15.21 2.62 -20.83
C SER A 158 14.66 1.33 -20.18
N GLN A 159 15.53 0.49 -19.63
CA GLN A 159 15.09 -0.74 -18.96
C GLN A 159 14.39 -0.43 -17.64
N CYS A 160 14.87 0.54 -16.88
CA CYS A 160 14.22 0.99 -15.64
C CYS A 160 12.79 1.49 -15.90
N THR A 161 12.62 2.34 -16.93
CA THR A 161 11.28 2.83 -17.33
C THR A 161 10.33 1.70 -17.72
N LYS A 162 10.81 0.73 -18.52
CA LYS A 162 9.99 -0.43 -18.93
C LYS A 162 9.61 -1.30 -17.74
N GLY A 163 10.54 -1.60 -16.85
CA GLY A 163 10.28 -2.41 -15.65
C GLY A 163 9.26 -1.76 -14.73
N LEU A 164 9.39 -0.45 -14.44
CA LEU A 164 8.42 0.30 -13.66
C LEU A 164 7.04 0.33 -14.31
N PHE A 165 6.97 0.61 -15.61
CA PHE A 165 5.69 0.64 -16.33
C PHE A 165 4.98 -0.71 -16.28
N LEU A 166 5.70 -1.81 -16.51
CA LEU A 166 5.14 -3.16 -16.44
C LEU A 166 4.62 -3.48 -15.03
N THR A 167 5.38 -3.13 -13.98
CA THR A 167 4.94 -3.34 -12.60
C THR A 167 3.63 -2.61 -12.29
N ILE A 168 3.52 -1.36 -12.72
CA ILE A 168 2.30 -0.55 -12.55
C ILE A 168 1.12 -1.18 -13.26
N MET A 169 1.29 -1.63 -14.51
CA MET A 169 0.23 -2.27 -15.28
C MET A 169 -0.25 -3.58 -14.64
N LEU A 170 0.66 -4.38 -14.10
CA LEU A 170 0.33 -5.60 -13.37
C LEU A 170 -0.41 -5.29 -12.07
N GLY A 171 -0.02 -4.26 -11.33
CA GLY A 171 -0.73 -3.82 -10.12
C GLY A 171 -2.15 -3.33 -10.39
N ILE A 172 -2.36 -2.57 -11.47
CA ILE A 172 -3.69 -2.17 -11.93
C ILE A 172 -4.52 -3.39 -12.34
N TYR A 173 -3.94 -4.32 -13.08
CA TYR A 173 -4.62 -5.53 -13.52
C TYR A 173 -5.06 -6.40 -12.33
N PHE A 174 -4.19 -6.59 -11.33
CA PHE A 174 -4.56 -7.25 -10.07
C PHE A 174 -5.78 -6.58 -9.43
N THR A 175 -5.77 -5.24 -9.32
CA THR A 175 -6.86 -4.49 -8.69
C THR A 175 -8.20 -4.68 -9.41
N ILE A 176 -8.17 -4.72 -10.75
CA ILE A 176 -9.38 -4.97 -11.57
C ILE A 176 -9.91 -6.39 -11.33
N LEU A 177 -9.05 -7.40 -11.31
CA LEU A 177 -9.45 -8.78 -11.06
C LEU A 177 -9.99 -8.97 -9.64
N GLN A 178 -9.40 -8.31 -8.64
CA GLN A 178 -9.90 -8.35 -7.27
C GLN A 178 -11.28 -7.68 -7.14
N ALA A 179 -11.50 -6.57 -7.83
CA ALA A 179 -12.82 -5.94 -7.90
C ALA A 179 -13.86 -6.84 -8.56
N TYR A 180 -13.49 -7.51 -9.66
CA TYR A 180 -14.36 -8.49 -10.31
C TYR A 180 -14.70 -9.66 -9.39
N GLU A 181 -13.73 -10.21 -8.65
CA GLU A 181 -13.94 -11.27 -7.67
C GLU A 181 -14.94 -10.85 -6.58
N TYR A 182 -14.85 -9.60 -6.11
CA TYR A 182 -15.79 -9.07 -5.11
C TYR A 182 -17.22 -8.90 -5.62
N LEU A 183 -17.39 -8.57 -6.92
CA LEU A 183 -18.71 -8.47 -7.53
C LEU A 183 -19.37 -9.83 -7.75
N GLU A 184 -18.57 -10.85 -8.03
CA GLU A 184 -19.06 -12.24 -8.24
C GLU A 184 -19.09 -13.06 -6.94
N ALA A 185 -18.76 -12.46 -5.79
CA ALA A 185 -18.73 -13.15 -4.52
C ALA A 185 -20.12 -13.70 -4.14
N PRO A 186 -20.27 -15.02 -3.88
CA PRO A 186 -21.53 -15.62 -3.49
C PRO A 186 -21.86 -15.40 -2.00
N PHE A 187 -21.09 -14.60 -1.29
CA PHE A 187 -21.25 -14.22 0.12
C PHE A 187 -20.87 -12.75 0.34
N THR A 188 -21.35 -12.18 1.42
CA THR A 188 -21.13 -10.78 1.78
C THR A 188 -20.31 -10.66 3.07
N ILE A 189 -19.87 -9.44 3.39
CA ILE A 189 -19.15 -9.15 4.64
C ILE A 189 -20.00 -9.46 5.90
N ALA A 190 -21.33 -9.44 5.77
CA ALA A 190 -22.27 -9.75 6.85
C ALA A 190 -22.55 -11.26 7.01
N ASP A 191 -22.16 -12.08 6.03
CA ASP A 191 -22.39 -13.52 6.07
C ASP A 191 -21.30 -14.20 6.90
N SER A 192 -21.60 -14.38 8.18
CA SER A 192 -20.75 -15.03 9.18
C SER A 192 -19.37 -14.37 9.40
N ILE A 193 -18.60 -14.95 10.31
CA ILE A 193 -17.22 -14.54 10.61
C ILE A 193 -16.28 -14.81 9.43
N TYR A 194 -16.60 -15.78 8.56
CA TYR A 194 -15.83 -16.04 7.34
C TYR A 194 -15.87 -14.84 6.40
N GLY A 195 -17.05 -14.33 6.05
CA GLY A 195 -17.21 -13.16 5.20
C GLY A 195 -16.53 -11.92 5.79
N SER A 196 -16.71 -11.67 7.09
CA SER A 196 -16.10 -10.53 7.76
C SER A 196 -14.57 -10.59 7.73
N THR A 197 -13.96 -11.71 8.09
CA THR A 197 -12.48 -11.86 8.08
C THR A 197 -11.92 -11.87 6.67
N PHE A 198 -12.61 -12.49 5.72
CA PHE A 198 -12.23 -12.49 4.30
C PHE A 198 -12.18 -11.09 3.72
N PHE A 199 -13.29 -10.34 3.74
CA PHE A 199 -13.38 -9.02 3.13
C PHE A 199 -12.51 -7.98 3.86
N MET A 200 -12.33 -8.08 5.18
CA MET A 200 -11.44 -7.18 5.92
C MET A 200 -9.98 -7.42 5.55
N ALA A 201 -9.51 -8.66 5.57
CA ALA A 201 -8.11 -8.96 5.28
C ALA A 201 -7.75 -8.69 3.81
N THR A 202 -8.57 -9.18 2.86
CA THR A 202 -8.34 -8.95 1.42
C THR A 202 -8.61 -7.52 1.01
N GLY A 203 -9.57 -6.82 1.64
CA GLY A 203 -9.89 -5.41 1.38
C GLY A 203 -8.76 -4.48 1.80
N PHE A 204 -8.20 -4.66 2.99
CA PHE A 204 -7.03 -3.89 3.41
C PHE A 204 -5.80 -4.20 2.55
N HIS A 205 -5.62 -5.46 2.14
CA HIS A 205 -4.58 -5.79 1.18
C HIS A 205 -4.79 -5.05 -0.15
N GLY A 206 -6.01 -5.05 -0.69
CA GLY A 206 -6.35 -4.31 -1.91
C GLY A 206 -6.08 -2.79 -1.80
N LEU A 207 -6.35 -2.18 -0.63
CA LEU A 207 -5.98 -0.79 -0.36
C LEU A 207 -4.45 -0.59 -0.42
N HIS A 208 -3.67 -1.52 0.15
CA HIS A 208 -2.20 -1.47 0.10
C HIS A 208 -1.68 -1.63 -1.33
N VAL A 209 -2.30 -2.49 -2.15
CA VAL A 209 -1.97 -2.60 -3.59
C VAL A 209 -2.22 -1.28 -4.31
N MET A 210 -3.36 -0.62 -4.08
CA MET A 210 -3.67 0.69 -4.68
C MET A 210 -2.67 1.77 -4.25
N ILE A 211 -2.35 1.86 -2.96
CA ILE A 211 -1.36 2.81 -2.42
C ILE A 211 0.02 2.52 -3.02
N GLY A 212 0.44 1.25 -3.06
CA GLY A 212 1.70 0.83 -3.67
C GLY A 212 1.78 1.17 -5.16
N THR A 213 0.71 0.92 -5.91
CA THR A 213 0.62 1.29 -7.33
C THR A 213 0.74 2.80 -7.53
N MET A 214 0.06 3.61 -6.70
CA MET A 214 0.20 5.06 -6.74
C MET A 214 1.63 5.51 -6.39
N PHE A 215 2.27 4.87 -5.42
CA PHE A 215 3.67 5.15 -5.08
C PHE A 215 4.60 4.87 -6.26
N LEU A 216 4.41 3.74 -6.97
CA LEU A 216 5.18 3.39 -8.16
C LEU A 216 4.92 4.36 -9.33
N ILE A 217 3.68 4.83 -9.53
CA ILE A 217 3.34 5.85 -10.53
C ILE A 217 4.12 7.15 -10.26
N ILE A 218 4.16 7.60 -9.01
CA ILE A 218 4.94 8.79 -8.63
C ILE A 218 6.44 8.55 -8.85
N CYS A 219 6.95 7.35 -8.55
CA CYS A 219 8.33 7.00 -8.85
C CYS A 219 8.63 7.01 -10.34
N LEU A 220 7.70 6.53 -11.18
CA LEU A 220 7.83 6.60 -12.64
C LEU A 220 7.89 8.06 -13.13
N ILE A 221 6.99 8.93 -12.66
CA ILE A 221 6.98 10.36 -13.01
C ILE A 221 8.31 11.03 -12.58
N ARG A 222 8.79 10.71 -11.38
CA ARG A 222 10.09 11.21 -10.90
C ARG A 222 11.26 10.68 -11.72
N HIS A 223 11.21 9.43 -12.15
CA HIS A 223 12.23 8.84 -13.01
C HIS A 223 12.27 9.51 -14.38
N LEU A 224 11.10 9.77 -14.99
CA LEU A 224 11.00 10.50 -16.26
C LEU A 224 11.51 11.95 -16.16
N ASN A 225 11.45 12.56 -14.98
CA ASN A 225 12.03 13.87 -14.70
C ASN A 225 13.50 13.82 -14.20
N GLU A 226 14.17 12.67 -14.33
CA GLU A 226 15.58 12.47 -13.96
C GLU A 226 15.89 12.81 -12.48
N HIS A 227 14.92 12.60 -11.57
CA HIS A 227 15.10 12.87 -10.14
C HIS A 227 15.92 11.79 -9.41
N PHE A 228 16.18 10.66 -10.03
CA PHE A 228 16.94 9.56 -9.46
C PHE A 228 18.31 9.42 -10.11
N SER A 229 19.30 9.03 -9.30
CA SER A 229 20.63 8.64 -9.76
C SER A 229 20.97 7.25 -9.23
N SER A 230 21.99 6.60 -9.82
CA SER A 230 22.45 5.28 -9.36
C SER A 230 22.81 5.22 -7.88
N ASN A 231 23.23 6.34 -7.27
CA ASN A 231 23.65 6.41 -5.88
C ASN A 231 22.60 7.03 -4.94
N HIS A 232 21.58 7.72 -5.48
CA HIS A 232 20.57 8.42 -4.71
C HIS A 232 19.18 8.21 -5.32
N HIS A 233 18.52 7.13 -4.92
CA HIS A 233 17.18 6.74 -5.38
C HIS A 233 16.33 6.15 -4.24
N PHE A 234 16.52 6.65 -3.00
CA PHE A 234 15.83 6.13 -1.82
C PHE A 234 14.31 6.05 -1.98
N GLY A 235 13.67 7.06 -2.61
CA GLY A 235 12.23 7.03 -2.83
C GLY A 235 11.77 5.84 -3.66
N PHE A 236 12.56 5.40 -4.63
CA PHE A 236 12.31 4.20 -5.41
C PHE A 236 12.58 2.93 -4.58
N GLU A 237 13.68 2.88 -3.81
CA GLU A 237 13.95 1.75 -2.90
C GLU A 237 12.78 1.53 -1.93
N ALA A 238 12.28 2.60 -1.33
CA ALA A 238 11.14 2.54 -0.41
C ALA A 238 9.87 2.01 -1.08
N ALA A 239 9.58 2.44 -2.32
CA ALA A 239 8.46 1.94 -3.10
C ALA A 239 8.60 0.46 -3.45
N ALA A 240 9.80 0.02 -3.82
CA ALA A 240 10.10 -1.38 -4.12
C ALA A 240 9.94 -2.27 -2.88
N TRP A 241 10.45 -1.85 -1.72
CA TRP A 241 10.29 -2.60 -0.46
C TRP A 241 8.82 -2.70 -0.05
N TYR A 242 8.06 -1.62 -0.20
CA TYR A 242 6.63 -1.61 0.07
C TYR A 242 5.88 -2.56 -0.86
N TRP A 243 6.21 -2.57 -2.15
CA TRP A 243 5.61 -3.46 -3.13
C TRP A 243 5.88 -4.94 -2.80
N HIS A 244 7.11 -5.29 -2.49
CA HIS A 244 7.45 -6.65 -2.06
C HIS A 244 6.77 -7.07 -0.75
N PHE A 245 6.59 -6.13 0.19
CA PHE A 245 5.78 -6.38 1.38
C PHE A 245 4.33 -6.75 1.00
N VAL A 246 3.72 -6.01 0.09
CA VAL A 246 2.36 -6.28 -0.41
C VAL A 246 2.28 -7.66 -1.08
N ASP A 247 3.27 -8.01 -1.92
CA ASP A 247 3.36 -9.34 -2.55
C ASP A 247 3.40 -10.47 -1.51
N VAL A 248 4.22 -10.31 -0.47
CA VAL A 248 4.37 -11.32 0.59
C VAL A 248 3.07 -11.49 1.38
N VAL A 249 2.40 -10.39 1.73
CA VAL A 249 1.09 -10.44 2.41
C VAL A 249 0.06 -11.17 1.57
N TRP A 250 0.05 -10.95 0.23
CA TRP A 250 -0.84 -11.68 -0.66
C TRP A 250 -0.60 -13.20 -0.63
N LEU A 251 0.65 -13.63 -0.63
CA LEU A 251 0.97 -15.05 -0.55
C LEU A 251 0.41 -15.69 0.74
N PHE A 252 0.52 -14.98 1.87
CA PHE A 252 -0.07 -15.44 3.12
C PHE A 252 -1.61 -15.48 3.04
N LEU A 253 -2.25 -14.48 2.45
CA LEU A 253 -3.71 -14.46 2.22
C LEU A 253 -4.15 -15.62 1.32
N TYR A 254 -3.45 -15.83 0.22
CA TYR A 254 -3.75 -16.92 -0.71
C TYR A 254 -3.68 -18.29 -0.03
N ILE A 255 -2.58 -18.57 0.70
CA ILE A 255 -2.39 -19.85 1.36
C ILE A 255 -3.38 -20.04 2.52
N SER A 256 -3.59 -19.03 3.37
CA SER A 256 -4.40 -19.17 4.58
C SER A 256 -5.89 -19.07 4.32
N ILE A 257 -6.34 -18.06 3.57
CA ILE A 257 -7.76 -17.77 3.41
C ILE A 257 -8.35 -18.50 2.20
N TYR A 258 -7.68 -18.44 1.04
CA TYR A 258 -8.23 -19.03 -0.19
C TYR A 258 -7.97 -20.53 -0.29
N TRP A 259 -6.79 -21.02 0.06
CA TRP A 259 -6.44 -22.42 -0.13
C TRP A 259 -6.75 -23.27 1.10
N TRP A 260 -6.26 -22.86 2.28
CA TRP A 260 -6.48 -23.62 3.51
C TRP A 260 -7.88 -23.39 4.12
N GLY A 261 -8.40 -22.16 3.97
CA GLY A 261 -9.71 -21.77 4.51
C GLY A 261 -10.92 -22.18 3.67
N ASN A 262 -10.68 -22.90 2.57
CA ASN A 262 -11.72 -23.34 1.62
C ASN A 262 -12.39 -24.65 2.07
#